data_17ef789a22de767b9bf22e15615d51ad
#
_entry.id   17ef789a22de767b9bf22e15615d51ad
#
_cell.length_a   1.000
_cell.length_b   1.000
_cell.length_c   1.000
_cell.angle_alpha   90.00
_cell.angle_beta   90.00
_cell.angle_gamma   90.00
#
_symmetry.space_group_name_H-M   'P 1'
#
loop_
_entity.id
_entity.type
_entity.pdbx_description
1 polymer ?
#
loop_
_entity_poly.entity_id
_entity_poly.type
_entity_poly.pdbx_seq_one_letter_code
_entity_poly.pdbx_strand_id
1 'polypeptide(L)'
;LTHFGKFHLKTITFTSGLNIVYGKNEAGKSTIHAFVRSMLFGIPDTEEGNERYSHYLPWETPHDFCGRMWIKKDNKVYRIERNFLRPQPTVRVFDDETGESLQPAKQHLRQILSGLTETSYLNTICIEQLKSATDPQLAKELEDMAVNASQSKNLNIDVKQAKQELLLKKQSLQSQIINDVDSVHQKNQKMADESGKRLSRLQRSRYIREKQSSDLQVQIKTERRQAEEELMAYERERNELRRRYESDKKASENAANANMT
;
A
#
# COMPACT_ATOMS: atom_id res chain seq x y z
N LEU A 1 -2.84 -28.72 -26.11
CA LEU A 1 -1.60 -28.78 -25.35
C LEU A 1 -0.56 -27.92 -26.07
N THR A 2 -0.32 -26.72 -25.58
CA THR A 2 0.64 -25.82 -26.22
C THR A 2 2.05 -26.21 -25.82
N HIS A 3 2.34 -26.18 -24.52
CA HIS A 3 3.57 -26.67 -23.90
C HIS A 3 3.21 -27.36 -22.59
N PHE A 4 3.15 -28.68 -22.59
CA PHE A 4 2.77 -29.47 -21.41
C PHE A 4 3.41 -30.87 -21.46
N GLY A 5 4.30 -31.16 -20.53
CA GLY A 5 5.10 -32.38 -20.52
C GLY A 5 5.87 -32.56 -21.82
N LYS A 6 5.68 -33.70 -22.47
CA LYS A 6 6.31 -34.00 -23.76
C LYS A 6 5.60 -33.37 -24.99
N PHE A 7 4.44 -32.75 -24.78
CA PHE A 7 3.67 -32.21 -25.91
C PHE A 7 4.02 -30.76 -26.21
N HIS A 8 4.28 -30.52 -27.48
CA HIS A 8 4.47 -29.21 -28.06
C HIS A 8 3.48 -28.99 -29.19
N LEU A 9 2.67 -27.93 -29.13
CA LEU A 9 1.64 -27.54 -30.11
C LEU A 9 0.73 -28.70 -30.58
N LYS A 10 0.36 -29.62 -29.65
CA LYS A 10 -0.50 -30.74 -29.95
C LYS A 10 -1.96 -30.41 -29.71
N THR A 11 -2.77 -30.57 -30.77
CA THR A 11 -4.24 -30.48 -30.67
C THR A 11 -4.85 -31.87 -30.64
N ILE A 12 -5.80 -32.08 -29.72
CA ILE A 12 -6.58 -33.30 -29.58
C ILE A 12 -8.05 -32.87 -29.53
N THR A 13 -8.87 -33.44 -30.40
CA THR A 13 -10.29 -33.16 -30.44
C THR A 13 -11.06 -34.41 -29.98
N PHE A 14 -11.93 -34.20 -29.01
CA PHE A 14 -12.87 -35.26 -28.58
C PHE A 14 -14.21 -35.01 -29.22
N THR A 15 -14.87 -36.11 -29.62
CA THR A 15 -16.22 -36.09 -30.18
C THR A 15 -17.23 -36.52 -29.12
N SER A 16 -18.52 -36.32 -29.40
CA SER A 16 -19.57 -36.86 -28.53
C SER A 16 -19.52 -38.39 -28.50
N GLY A 17 -19.81 -39.00 -27.35
CA GLY A 17 -19.78 -40.45 -27.16
C GLY A 17 -18.41 -40.98 -26.72
N LEU A 18 -18.14 -42.24 -27.03
CA LEU A 18 -16.91 -42.92 -26.59
C LEU A 18 -15.71 -42.50 -27.41
N ASN A 19 -14.68 -42.01 -26.74
CA ASN A 19 -13.37 -41.67 -27.32
C ASN A 19 -12.32 -42.60 -26.73
N ILE A 20 -11.56 -43.29 -27.58
CA ILE A 20 -10.52 -44.26 -27.18
C ILE A 20 -9.15 -43.65 -27.52
N VAL A 21 -8.34 -43.41 -26.51
CA VAL A 21 -6.95 -42.96 -26.65
C VAL A 21 -6.01 -44.12 -26.39
N TYR A 22 -5.39 -44.65 -27.40
CA TYR A 22 -4.48 -45.77 -27.27
C TYR A 22 -3.06 -45.40 -27.77
N GLY A 23 -2.05 -46.13 -27.29
CA GLY A 23 -0.66 -45.97 -27.71
C GLY A 23 0.29 -46.78 -26.84
N LYS A 24 1.53 -46.90 -27.27
CA LYS A 24 2.58 -47.56 -26.51
C LYS A 24 2.78 -46.90 -25.16
N ASN A 25 3.50 -47.57 -24.25
CA ASN A 25 3.98 -46.90 -23.02
C ASN A 25 4.75 -45.66 -23.40
N GLU A 26 4.66 -44.64 -22.56
CA GLU A 26 5.26 -43.31 -22.77
C GLU A 26 4.74 -42.52 -23.98
N ALA A 27 3.69 -42.98 -24.69
CA ALA A 27 3.06 -42.24 -25.78
C ALA A 27 2.41 -40.91 -25.34
N GLY A 28 2.26 -40.69 -24.04
CA GLY A 28 1.69 -39.47 -23.46
C GLY A 28 0.21 -39.57 -23.07
N LYS A 29 -0.35 -40.78 -22.96
CA LYS A 29 -1.76 -41.00 -22.53
C LYS A 29 -2.03 -40.34 -21.16
N SER A 30 -1.17 -40.62 -20.19
CA SER A 30 -1.26 -40.03 -18.86
C SER A 30 -1.01 -38.50 -18.88
N THR A 31 -0.20 -38.04 -19.81
CA THR A 31 0.05 -36.58 -19.97
C THR A 31 -1.19 -35.85 -20.45
N ILE A 32 -2.01 -36.47 -21.36
CA ILE A 32 -3.28 -35.90 -21.80
C ILE A 32 -4.25 -35.82 -20.61
N HIS A 33 -4.34 -36.88 -19.84
CA HIS A 33 -5.18 -36.94 -18.64
C HIS A 33 -4.79 -35.86 -17.61
N ALA A 34 -3.51 -35.78 -17.29
CA ALA A 34 -2.98 -34.76 -16.37
C ALA A 34 -3.17 -33.34 -16.92
N PHE A 35 -3.08 -33.16 -18.24
CA PHE A 35 -3.37 -31.88 -18.87
C PHE A 35 -4.81 -31.44 -18.63
N VAL A 36 -5.79 -32.31 -18.90
CA VAL A 36 -7.20 -32.00 -18.67
C VAL A 36 -7.44 -31.62 -17.22
N ARG A 37 -6.95 -32.42 -16.26
CA ARG A 37 -7.01 -32.14 -14.83
C ARG A 37 -6.41 -30.76 -14.50
N SER A 38 -5.21 -30.48 -15.01
CA SER A 38 -4.53 -29.22 -14.75
C SER A 38 -5.22 -28.02 -15.41
N MET A 39 -5.80 -28.18 -16.58
CA MET A 39 -6.60 -27.13 -17.22
C MET A 39 -7.85 -26.76 -16.44
N LEU A 40 -8.54 -27.73 -15.85
CA LEU A 40 -9.75 -27.53 -15.07
C LEU A 40 -9.43 -26.90 -13.70
N PHE A 41 -8.49 -27.47 -12.95
CA PHE A 41 -8.29 -27.15 -11.55
C PHE A 41 -6.99 -26.37 -11.26
N GLY A 42 -6.03 -26.36 -12.19
CA GLY A 42 -4.70 -25.82 -11.99
C GLY A 42 -3.75 -26.85 -11.41
N ILE A 43 -2.58 -26.40 -11.00
CA ILE A 43 -1.58 -27.19 -10.27
C ILE A 43 -1.38 -26.49 -8.93
N PRO A 44 -1.89 -27.07 -7.81
CA PRO A 44 -1.80 -26.43 -6.51
C PRO A 44 -0.36 -26.41 -5.98
N ASP A 45 -0.10 -25.55 -5.00
CA ASP A 45 1.19 -25.48 -4.31
C ASP A 45 1.20 -26.39 -3.07
N THR A 46 1.00 -27.68 -3.33
CA THR A 46 1.02 -28.78 -2.38
C THR A 46 2.12 -29.75 -2.78
N GLU A 47 2.48 -30.69 -1.91
CA GLU A 47 3.51 -31.70 -2.22
C GLU A 47 3.18 -32.47 -3.50
N GLU A 48 1.95 -33.02 -3.61
CA GLU A 48 1.44 -33.67 -4.83
C GLU A 48 1.45 -32.72 -6.05
N GLY A 49 1.07 -31.47 -5.84
CA GLY A 49 1.07 -30.46 -6.89
C GLY A 49 2.49 -30.12 -7.36
N ASN A 50 3.47 -30.12 -6.47
CA ASN A 50 4.86 -29.89 -6.80
C ASN A 50 5.47 -31.03 -7.60
N GLU A 51 5.15 -32.27 -7.23
CA GLU A 51 5.52 -33.45 -8.01
C GLU A 51 4.92 -33.40 -9.41
N ARG A 52 3.62 -33.11 -9.52
CA ARG A 52 2.92 -32.96 -10.80
C ARG A 52 3.50 -31.83 -11.64
N TYR A 53 3.82 -30.69 -11.01
CA TYR A 53 4.45 -29.56 -11.69
C TYR A 53 5.78 -29.98 -12.31
N SER A 54 6.67 -30.58 -11.53
CA SER A 54 8.00 -31.01 -11.98
C SER A 54 7.92 -32.10 -13.06
N HIS A 55 6.97 -33.03 -12.93
CA HIS A 55 6.80 -34.15 -13.86
C HIS A 55 6.31 -33.70 -15.24
N TYR A 56 5.45 -32.67 -15.30
CA TYR A 56 4.87 -32.18 -16.54
C TYR A 56 5.43 -30.84 -17.04
N LEU A 57 6.45 -30.31 -16.35
CA LEU A 57 7.19 -29.15 -16.87
C LEU A 57 7.83 -29.54 -18.21
N PRO A 58 7.64 -28.75 -19.30
CA PRO A 58 8.21 -29.05 -20.61
C PRO A 58 9.75 -29.09 -20.57
N TRP A 59 10.35 -30.14 -21.12
CA TRP A 59 11.80 -30.32 -21.04
C TRP A 59 12.55 -29.42 -22.02
N GLU A 60 11.99 -29.22 -23.20
CA GLU A 60 12.62 -28.40 -24.25
C GLU A 60 12.42 -26.89 -24.02
N THR A 61 11.28 -26.52 -23.43
CA THR A 61 10.88 -25.13 -23.20
C THR A 61 10.37 -24.90 -21.78
N PRO A 62 11.25 -25.01 -20.75
CA PRO A 62 10.82 -24.90 -19.35
C PRO A 62 10.26 -23.52 -18.98
N HIS A 63 10.47 -22.51 -19.84
CA HIS A 63 9.92 -21.15 -19.69
C HIS A 63 8.51 -20.98 -20.27
N ASP A 64 8.02 -22.00 -20.99
CA ASP A 64 6.69 -22.01 -21.58
C ASP A 64 5.91 -23.20 -21.05
N PHE A 65 5.15 -23.03 -19.98
CA PHE A 65 4.32 -24.08 -19.42
C PHE A 65 2.87 -23.63 -19.46
N CYS A 66 2.17 -23.93 -20.55
CA CYS A 66 0.85 -23.38 -20.80
C CYS A 66 -0.01 -24.31 -21.69
N GLY A 67 -1.31 -24.02 -21.71
CA GLY A 67 -2.25 -24.73 -22.54
C GLY A 67 -3.54 -23.98 -22.80
N ARG A 68 -4.30 -24.50 -23.78
CA ARG A 68 -5.64 -24.07 -24.11
C ARG A 68 -6.58 -25.27 -24.15
N MET A 69 -7.82 -25.08 -23.72
CA MET A 69 -8.85 -26.08 -23.76
C MET A 69 -10.20 -25.43 -24.04
N TRP A 70 -11.00 -26.09 -24.85
CA TRP A 70 -12.39 -25.70 -25.15
C TRP A 70 -13.35 -26.64 -24.44
N ILE A 71 -14.36 -26.09 -23.78
CA ILE A 71 -15.39 -26.83 -23.08
C ILE A 71 -16.74 -26.33 -23.60
N LYS A 72 -17.64 -27.25 -23.94
CA LYS A 72 -19.02 -26.94 -24.28
C LYS A 72 -19.90 -27.17 -23.05
N LYS A 73 -20.68 -26.18 -22.66
CA LYS A 73 -21.71 -26.26 -21.61
C LYS A 73 -22.93 -25.45 -22.01
N ASP A 74 -24.13 -26.02 -21.83
CA ASP A 74 -25.38 -25.32 -22.08
C ASP A 74 -25.44 -24.65 -23.46
N ASN A 75 -24.98 -25.36 -24.47
CA ASN A 75 -24.86 -24.92 -25.86
C ASN A 75 -23.87 -23.80 -26.15
N LYS A 76 -23.12 -23.34 -25.14
CA LYS A 76 -22.03 -22.35 -25.27
C LYS A 76 -20.68 -23.02 -25.23
N VAL A 77 -19.72 -22.45 -25.96
CA VAL A 77 -18.34 -22.91 -25.98
C VAL A 77 -17.48 -21.89 -25.20
N TYR A 78 -16.74 -22.39 -24.25
CA TYR A 78 -15.81 -21.59 -23.45
C TYR A 78 -14.39 -22.01 -23.76
N ARG A 79 -13.52 -21.05 -23.93
CA ARG A 79 -12.08 -21.25 -24.09
C ARG A 79 -11.37 -20.92 -22.79
N ILE A 80 -10.63 -21.90 -22.27
CA ILE A 80 -9.80 -21.76 -21.08
C ILE A 80 -8.36 -21.71 -21.51
N GLU A 81 -7.64 -20.68 -21.09
CA GLU A 81 -6.19 -20.53 -21.27
C GLU A 81 -5.52 -20.52 -19.91
N ARG A 82 -4.51 -21.36 -19.72
CA ARG A 82 -3.70 -21.37 -18.51
C ARG A 82 -2.22 -21.23 -18.82
N ASN A 83 -1.57 -20.41 -18.00
CA ASN A 83 -0.13 -20.44 -17.81
C ASN A 83 0.14 -21.03 -16.43
N PHE A 84 0.93 -22.09 -16.37
CA PHE A 84 1.26 -22.81 -15.15
C PHE A 84 2.57 -22.34 -14.50
N LEU A 85 3.33 -21.46 -15.16
CA LEU A 85 4.63 -20.98 -14.67
C LEU A 85 4.51 -20.32 -13.29
N ARG A 86 5.37 -20.75 -12.39
CA ARG A 86 5.53 -20.16 -11.06
C ARG A 86 6.49 -18.96 -11.11
N PRO A 87 6.36 -17.96 -10.23
CA PRO A 87 5.50 -17.94 -9.04
C PRO A 87 4.05 -17.46 -9.29
N GLN A 88 3.70 -17.05 -10.51
CA GLN A 88 2.40 -16.44 -10.80
C GLN A 88 1.64 -17.19 -11.91
N PRO A 89 1.06 -18.38 -11.62
CA PRO A 89 0.21 -19.06 -12.58
C PRO A 89 -1.06 -18.25 -12.85
N THR A 90 -1.47 -18.20 -14.12
CA THR A 90 -2.64 -17.44 -14.54
C THR A 90 -3.69 -18.32 -15.21
N VAL A 91 -4.96 -17.92 -15.10
CA VAL A 91 -6.07 -18.51 -15.84
C VAL A 91 -6.88 -17.40 -16.48
N ARG A 92 -7.25 -17.61 -17.73
CA ARG A 92 -8.19 -16.77 -18.49
C ARG A 92 -9.31 -17.63 -19.05
N VAL A 93 -10.52 -17.11 -19.02
CA VAL A 93 -11.70 -17.79 -19.56
C VAL A 93 -12.37 -16.83 -20.54
N PHE A 94 -12.70 -17.32 -21.70
CA PHE A 94 -13.34 -16.56 -22.76
C PHE A 94 -14.63 -17.25 -23.17
N ASP A 95 -15.66 -16.48 -23.49
CA ASP A 95 -16.75 -16.95 -24.33
C ASP A 95 -16.19 -17.04 -25.75
N ASP A 96 -16.17 -18.24 -26.33
CA ASP A 96 -15.50 -18.47 -27.62
C ASP A 96 -16.29 -17.91 -28.82
N GLU A 97 -17.63 -17.68 -28.63
CA GLU A 97 -18.46 -17.07 -29.66
C GLU A 97 -18.29 -15.56 -29.76
N THR A 98 -18.21 -14.89 -28.61
CA THR A 98 -18.06 -13.42 -28.54
C THR A 98 -16.62 -12.98 -28.47
N GLY A 99 -15.72 -13.87 -28.08
CA GLY A 99 -14.31 -13.54 -27.78
C GLY A 99 -14.11 -12.75 -26.48
N GLU A 100 -15.17 -12.52 -25.72
CA GLU A 100 -15.15 -11.74 -24.48
C GLU A 100 -14.40 -12.48 -23.37
N SER A 101 -13.54 -11.77 -22.64
CA SER A 101 -12.84 -12.30 -21.47
C SER A 101 -13.74 -12.21 -20.23
N LEU A 102 -14.06 -13.34 -19.65
CA LEU A 102 -14.92 -13.45 -18.48
C LEU A 102 -14.12 -13.22 -17.20
N GLN A 103 -14.45 -12.16 -16.47
CA GLN A 103 -13.78 -11.80 -15.21
C GLN A 103 -14.76 -11.76 -14.04
N PRO A 104 -14.38 -12.23 -12.86
CA PRO A 104 -13.11 -12.92 -12.51
C PRO A 104 -13.07 -14.38 -13.04
N ALA A 105 -11.99 -14.70 -13.74
CA ALA A 105 -11.86 -15.96 -14.48
C ALA A 105 -12.07 -17.22 -13.61
N LYS A 106 -11.56 -17.24 -12.38
CA LYS A 106 -11.72 -18.37 -11.44
C LYS A 106 -13.17 -18.62 -11.07
N GLN A 107 -13.95 -17.55 -10.87
CA GLN A 107 -15.37 -17.66 -10.52
C GLN A 107 -16.20 -18.21 -11.70
N HIS A 108 -15.97 -17.68 -12.90
CA HIS A 108 -16.62 -18.17 -14.11
C HIS A 108 -16.28 -19.63 -14.40
N LEU A 109 -15.01 -20.00 -14.26
CA LEU A 109 -14.59 -21.40 -14.40
C LEU A 109 -15.31 -22.32 -13.41
N ARG A 110 -15.45 -21.90 -12.15
CA ARG A 110 -16.21 -22.66 -11.13
C ARG A 110 -17.71 -22.81 -11.50
N GLN A 111 -18.31 -21.77 -12.07
CA GLN A 111 -19.69 -21.83 -12.58
C GLN A 111 -19.82 -22.76 -13.80
N ILE A 112 -18.87 -22.70 -14.73
CA ILE A 112 -18.82 -23.60 -15.90
C ILE A 112 -18.75 -25.06 -15.43
N LEU A 113 -17.92 -25.33 -14.40
CA LEU A 113 -17.77 -26.65 -13.80
C LEU A 113 -18.92 -27.02 -12.83
N SER A 114 -19.95 -26.18 -12.66
CA SER A 114 -21.06 -26.40 -11.73
C SER A 114 -20.62 -26.68 -10.29
N GLY A 115 -19.54 -26.04 -9.85
CA GLY A 115 -18.98 -26.23 -8.52
C GLY A 115 -18.17 -27.52 -8.32
N LEU A 116 -17.92 -28.31 -9.38
CA LEU A 116 -17.08 -29.50 -9.32
C LEU A 116 -15.68 -29.15 -8.80
N THR A 117 -15.27 -29.82 -7.74
CA THR A 117 -13.92 -29.69 -7.17
C THR A 117 -12.96 -30.71 -7.79
N GLU A 118 -11.65 -30.54 -7.61
CA GLU A 118 -10.66 -31.51 -8.07
C GLU A 118 -10.85 -32.86 -7.37
N THR A 119 -11.15 -32.86 -6.07
CA THR A 119 -11.42 -34.08 -5.28
C THR A 119 -12.66 -34.82 -5.79
N SER A 120 -13.77 -34.08 -5.98
CA SER A 120 -14.98 -34.66 -6.54
C SER A 120 -14.76 -35.22 -7.96
N TYR A 121 -14.03 -34.50 -8.81
CA TYR A 121 -13.66 -34.92 -10.16
C TYR A 121 -12.86 -36.24 -10.13
N LEU A 122 -11.84 -36.36 -9.29
CA LEU A 122 -10.98 -37.56 -9.18
C LEU A 122 -11.71 -38.78 -8.60
N ASN A 123 -12.76 -38.56 -7.80
CA ASN A 123 -13.48 -39.65 -7.15
C ASN A 123 -14.79 -40.07 -7.88
N THR A 124 -15.25 -39.25 -8.86
CA THR A 124 -16.56 -39.54 -9.53
C THR A 124 -16.45 -39.61 -11.04
N ILE A 125 -15.69 -38.72 -11.68
CA ILE A 125 -15.63 -38.60 -13.14
C ILE A 125 -14.35 -39.24 -13.70
N CYS A 126 -13.24 -39.07 -12.97
CA CYS A 126 -11.93 -39.43 -13.42
C CYS A 126 -11.43 -40.65 -12.65
N ILE A 127 -11.36 -41.80 -13.30
CA ILE A 127 -10.84 -43.03 -12.72
C ILE A 127 -9.37 -43.15 -13.11
N GLU A 128 -8.47 -42.90 -12.14
CA GLU A 128 -7.03 -43.06 -12.34
C GLU A 128 -6.63 -44.53 -12.26
N GLN A 129 -5.53 -44.89 -12.93
CA GLN A 129 -4.97 -46.21 -12.89
C GLN A 129 -4.53 -46.55 -11.43
N LEU A 130 -4.96 -47.71 -10.92
CA LEU A 130 -4.66 -48.21 -9.58
C LEU A 130 -5.30 -47.44 -8.40
N LYS A 131 -6.18 -46.47 -8.64
CA LYS A 131 -6.96 -45.82 -7.58
C LYS A 131 -8.39 -46.40 -7.58
N SER A 132 -8.64 -47.44 -6.80
CA SER A 132 -9.97 -48.04 -6.62
C SER A 132 -10.65 -47.63 -5.31
N ALA A 133 -9.93 -47.04 -4.37
CA ALA A 133 -10.49 -46.61 -3.10
C ALA A 133 -10.89 -45.13 -3.13
N THR A 134 -12.05 -44.81 -2.59
CA THR A 134 -12.54 -43.44 -2.43
C THR A 134 -11.63 -42.67 -1.47
N ASP A 135 -11.22 -41.49 -1.87
CA ASP A 135 -10.39 -40.60 -1.03
C ASP A 135 -11.19 -40.12 0.19
N PRO A 136 -10.65 -40.24 1.42
CA PRO A 136 -11.28 -39.69 2.62
C PRO A 136 -11.64 -38.19 2.53
N GLN A 137 -10.96 -37.43 1.69
CA GLN A 137 -11.26 -36.04 1.43
C GLN A 137 -12.64 -35.84 0.78
N LEU A 138 -13.14 -36.80 -0.01
CA LEU A 138 -14.48 -36.71 -0.60
C LEU A 138 -15.56 -36.73 0.50
N ALA A 139 -15.42 -37.55 1.52
CA ALA A 139 -16.37 -37.60 2.63
C ALA A 139 -16.46 -36.23 3.33
N LYS A 140 -15.32 -35.61 3.56
CA LYS A 140 -15.25 -34.27 4.17
C LYS A 140 -15.84 -33.17 3.27
N GLU A 141 -15.61 -33.23 1.95
CA GLU A 141 -16.25 -32.29 1.02
C GLU A 141 -17.76 -32.45 0.98
N LEU A 142 -18.29 -33.69 1.00
CA LEU A 142 -19.73 -33.94 1.06
C LEU A 142 -20.33 -33.43 2.37
N GLU A 143 -19.65 -33.63 3.50
CA GLU A 143 -20.06 -33.06 4.78
C GLU A 143 -20.09 -31.53 4.74
N ASP A 144 -19.02 -30.88 4.24
CA ASP A 144 -18.97 -29.42 4.06
C ASP A 144 -20.07 -28.90 3.12
N MET A 145 -20.37 -29.62 2.05
CA MET A 145 -21.51 -29.29 1.15
C MET A 145 -22.87 -29.43 1.86
N ALA A 146 -23.07 -30.47 2.65
CA ALA A 146 -24.30 -30.66 3.41
C ALA A 146 -24.49 -29.55 4.46
N VAL A 147 -23.41 -29.16 5.16
CA VAL A 147 -23.42 -28.03 6.11
C VAL A 147 -23.72 -26.71 5.38
N ASN A 148 -23.07 -26.44 4.26
CA ASN A 148 -23.33 -25.25 3.47
C ASN A 148 -24.78 -25.18 2.94
N ALA A 149 -25.32 -26.30 2.47
CA ALA A 149 -26.71 -26.39 2.01
C ALA A 149 -27.71 -26.14 3.14
N SER A 150 -27.42 -26.65 4.34
CA SER A 150 -28.27 -26.44 5.53
C SER A 150 -28.25 -24.98 6.03
N GLN A 151 -27.10 -24.32 5.96
CA GLN A 151 -26.93 -22.95 6.46
C GLN A 151 -27.35 -21.87 5.45
N SER A 152 -27.00 -22.02 4.18
CA SER A 152 -27.26 -21.00 3.16
C SER A 152 -28.49 -21.27 2.28
N LYS A 153 -29.05 -22.46 2.36
CA LYS A 153 -30.10 -22.98 1.42
C LYS A 153 -29.70 -22.87 -0.07
N ASN A 154 -28.39 -22.67 -0.34
CA ASN A 154 -27.88 -22.52 -1.68
C ASN A 154 -26.54 -23.29 -1.81
N LEU A 155 -26.52 -24.31 -2.62
CA LEU A 155 -25.36 -25.17 -2.87
C LEU A 155 -24.17 -24.44 -3.55
N ASN A 156 -24.45 -23.29 -4.15
CA ASN A 156 -23.43 -22.51 -4.88
C ASN A 156 -22.64 -21.53 -3.98
N ILE A 157 -23.00 -21.41 -2.71
CA ILE A 157 -22.33 -20.49 -1.78
C ILE A 157 -21.44 -21.30 -0.83
N ASP A 158 -20.14 -21.13 -0.97
CA ASP A 158 -19.17 -21.68 -0.03
C ASP A 158 -18.99 -20.70 1.16
N VAL A 159 -19.73 -20.99 2.23
CA VAL A 159 -19.71 -20.16 3.45
C VAL A 159 -18.34 -20.12 4.11
N LYS A 160 -17.57 -21.23 4.06
CA LYS A 160 -16.19 -21.27 4.58
C LYS A 160 -15.27 -20.36 3.79
N GLN A 161 -15.32 -20.43 2.46
CA GLN A 161 -14.51 -19.58 1.59
C GLN A 161 -14.88 -18.12 1.74
N ALA A 162 -16.17 -17.78 1.76
CA ALA A 162 -16.64 -16.43 1.98
C ALA A 162 -16.17 -15.86 3.33
N LYS A 163 -16.20 -16.67 4.41
CA LYS A 163 -15.69 -16.28 5.71
C LYS A 163 -14.18 -16.04 5.70
N GLN A 164 -13.41 -16.87 5.02
CA GLN A 164 -11.95 -16.68 4.87
C GLN A 164 -11.62 -15.41 4.08
N GLU A 165 -12.31 -15.18 2.96
CA GLU A 165 -12.11 -13.97 2.15
C GLU A 165 -12.46 -12.70 2.94
N LEU A 166 -13.54 -12.73 3.74
CA LEU A 166 -13.89 -11.63 4.62
C LEU A 166 -12.86 -11.40 5.72
N LEU A 167 -12.29 -12.45 6.30
CA LEU A 167 -11.23 -12.34 7.29
C LEU A 167 -9.95 -11.74 6.71
N LEU A 168 -9.53 -12.19 5.53
CA LEU A 168 -8.37 -11.62 4.82
C LEU A 168 -8.60 -10.15 4.46
N LYS A 169 -9.79 -9.81 3.98
CA LYS A 169 -10.16 -8.42 3.68
C LYS A 169 -10.18 -7.56 4.94
N LYS A 170 -10.70 -8.07 6.05
CA LYS A 170 -10.65 -7.40 7.36
C LYS A 170 -9.22 -7.13 7.79
N GLN A 171 -8.31 -8.11 7.71
CA GLN A 171 -6.90 -7.96 8.06
C GLN A 171 -6.20 -6.92 7.18
N SER A 172 -6.46 -6.94 5.87
CA SER A 172 -5.87 -5.96 4.95
C SER A 172 -6.33 -4.53 5.26
N LEU A 173 -7.62 -4.33 5.56
CA LEU A 173 -8.17 -3.04 5.95
C LEU A 173 -7.61 -2.55 7.29
N GLN A 174 -7.45 -3.45 8.27
CA GLN A 174 -6.83 -3.11 9.55
C GLN A 174 -5.38 -2.65 9.37
N SER A 175 -4.61 -3.33 8.53
CA SER A 175 -3.23 -2.93 8.21
C SER A 175 -3.16 -1.56 7.52
N GLN A 176 -4.09 -1.26 6.61
CA GLN A 176 -4.19 0.06 5.98
C GLN A 176 -4.48 1.15 6.99
N ILE A 177 -5.45 0.94 7.89
CA ILE A 177 -5.81 1.90 8.96
C ILE A 177 -4.60 2.18 9.85
N ILE A 178 -3.86 1.15 10.28
CA ILE A 178 -2.66 1.32 11.11
C ILE A 178 -1.62 2.17 10.37
N ASN A 179 -1.33 1.86 9.12
CA ASN A 179 -0.37 2.62 8.31
C ASN A 179 -0.79 4.10 8.13
N ASP A 180 -2.08 4.35 7.93
CA ASP A 180 -2.62 5.70 7.80
C ASP A 180 -2.50 6.47 9.11
N VAL A 181 -2.84 5.86 10.25
CA VAL A 181 -2.70 6.46 11.59
C VAL A 181 -1.23 6.79 11.88
N ASP A 182 -0.31 5.87 11.61
CA ASP A 182 1.13 6.10 11.80
C ASP A 182 1.64 7.25 10.92
N SER A 183 1.19 7.34 9.68
CA SER A 183 1.56 8.43 8.79
C SER A 183 1.09 9.80 9.28
N VAL A 184 -0.14 9.88 9.80
CA VAL A 184 -0.71 11.09 10.40
C VAL A 184 0.03 11.44 11.70
N HIS A 185 0.34 10.46 12.54
CA HIS A 185 1.10 10.67 13.76
C HIS A 185 2.50 11.24 13.49
N GLN A 186 3.23 10.69 12.53
CA GLN A 186 4.53 11.20 12.10
C GLN A 186 4.46 12.63 11.57
N LYS A 187 3.42 12.98 10.80
CA LYS A 187 3.21 14.35 10.30
C LYS A 187 2.98 15.32 11.47
N ASN A 188 2.10 14.94 12.40
CA ASN A 188 1.80 15.75 13.57
C ASN A 188 3.03 15.97 14.47
N GLN A 189 3.84 14.94 14.64
CA GLN A 189 5.08 15.03 15.42
C GLN A 189 6.08 15.98 14.76
N LYS A 190 6.28 15.91 13.45
CA LYS A 190 7.12 16.86 12.71
C LYS A 190 6.64 18.31 12.85
N MET A 191 5.32 18.53 12.73
CA MET A 191 4.73 19.87 12.92
C MET A 191 4.92 20.39 14.35
N ALA A 192 4.78 19.53 15.35
CA ALA A 192 5.05 19.88 16.76
C ALA A 192 6.52 20.28 16.98
N ASP A 193 7.47 19.52 16.43
CA ASP A 193 8.90 19.81 16.51
C ASP A 193 9.27 21.12 15.83
N GLU A 194 8.71 21.39 14.64
CA GLU A 194 8.91 22.64 13.92
C GLU A 194 8.34 23.85 14.69
N SER A 195 7.14 23.68 15.27
CA SER A 195 6.51 24.69 16.11
C SER A 195 7.31 24.97 17.37
N GLY A 196 7.85 23.94 18.02
CA GLY A 196 8.76 24.05 19.16
C GLY A 196 10.04 24.82 18.83
N LYS A 197 10.67 24.51 17.68
CA LYS A 197 11.85 25.24 17.19
C LYS A 197 11.53 26.72 16.90
N ARG A 198 10.35 26.99 16.31
CA ARG A 198 9.91 28.35 16.04
C ARG A 198 9.67 29.14 17.32
N LEU A 199 9.01 28.53 18.31
CA LEU A 199 8.79 29.13 19.63
C LEU A 199 10.11 29.49 20.33
N SER A 200 11.07 28.58 20.34
CA SER A 200 12.40 28.80 20.93
C SER A 200 13.13 29.96 20.25
N ARG A 201 13.04 30.08 18.92
CA ARG A 201 13.64 31.23 18.19
C ARG A 201 12.95 32.55 18.56
N LEU A 202 11.64 32.56 18.69
CA LEU A 202 10.90 33.77 19.09
C LEU A 202 11.21 34.18 20.52
N GLN A 203 11.29 33.23 21.45
CA GLN A 203 11.68 33.50 22.85
C GLN A 203 13.08 34.10 22.93
N ARG A 204 14.05 33.57 22.19
CA ARG A 204 15.42 34.10 22.12
C ARG A 204 15.45 35.51 21.52
N SER A 205 14.68 35.75 20.44
CA SER A 205 14.57 37.08 19.83
C SER A 205 13.90 38.10 20.78
N ARG A 206 12.92 37.68 21.56
CA ARG A 206 12.28 38.50 22.59
C ARG A 206 13.29 38.87 23.71
N TYR A 207 14.02 37.91 24.21
CA TYR A 207 15.05 38.15 25.24
C TYR A 207 16.12 39.13 24.77
N ILE A 208 16.62 39.02 23.56
CA ILE A 208 17.59 39.94 22.99
C ILE A 208 17.01 41.36 22.91
N ARG A 209 15.77 41.52 22.45
CA ARG A 209 15.10 42.83 22.38
C ARG A 209 14.86 43.45 23.75
N GLU A 210 14.44 42.66 24.73
CA GLU A 210 14.25 43.11 26.10
C GLU A 210 15.60 43.61 26.72
N LYS A 211 16.68 42.90 26.48
CA LYS A 211 18.02 43.31 26.92
C LYS A 211 18.46 44.59 26.23
N GLN A 212 18.32 44.71 24.91
CA GLN A 212 18.65 45.94 24.17
C GLN A 212 17.82 47.14 24.65
N SER A 213 16.53 46.93 24.91
CA SER A 213 15.65 47.98 25.48
C SER A 213 16.15 48.46 26.87
N SER A 214 16.55 47.52 27.72
CA SER A 214 17.10 47.86 29.04
C SER A 214 18.40 48.63 28.92
N ASP A 215 19.32 48.19 28.03
CA ASP A 215 20.61 48.87 27.82
C ASP A 215 20.40 50.30 27.26
N LEU A 216 19.48 50.49 26.35
CA LEU A 216 19.09 51.80 25.82
C LEU A 216 18.48 52.70 26.91
N GLN A 217 17.66 52.19 27.79
CA GLN A 217 17.09 52.96 28.92
C GLN A 217 18.18 53.46 29.86
N VAL A 218 19.22 52.64 30.12
CA VAL A 218 20.37 53.04 30.94
C VAL A 218 21.16 54.14 30.23
N GLN A 219 21.38 54.01 28.92
CA GLN A 219 22.09 55.05 28.14
C GLN A 219 21.32 56.38 28.16
N ILE A 220 20.01 56.36 27.90
CA ILE A 220 19.19 57.58 27.95
C ILE A 220 19.25 58.23 29.34
N LYS A 221 19.23 57.43 30.39
CA LYS A 221 19.35 57.97 31.77
C LYS A 221 20.70 58.64 32.05
N THR A 222 21.80 58.04 31.55
CA THR A 222 23.14 58.62 31.69
C THR A 222 23.29 59.87 30.86
N GLU A 223 22.84 59.90 29.62
CA GLU A 223 22.89 61.08 28.76
C GLU A 223 22.04 62.25 29.33
N ARG A 224 20.86 61.96 29.83
CA ARG A 224 20.02 62.98 30.51
C ARG A 224 20.77 63.60 31.72
N ARG A 225 21.37 62.77 32.52
CA ARG A 225 22.14 63.27 33.68
C ARG A 225 23.30 64.15 33.25
N GLN A 226 24.03 63.77 32.23
CA GLN A 226 25.14 64.57 31.68
C GLN A 226 24.65 65.90 31.14
N ALA A 227 23.54 65.88 30.36
CA ALA A 227 22.94 67.10 29.86
C ALA A 227 22.41 68.04 30.97
N GLU A 228 21.86 67.49 32.05
CA GLU A 228 21.44 68.26 33.23
C GLU A 228 22.64 68.88 33.95
N GLU A 229 23.79 68.16 34.11
CA GLU A 229 24.99 68.64 34.68
C GLU A 229 25.59 69.76 33.83
N GLU A 230 25.63 69.60 32.51
CA GLU A 230 26.14 70.64 31.59
C GLU A 230 25.24 71.91 31.62
N LEU A 231 23.92 71.71 31.67
CA LEU A 231 22.99 72.85 31.79
C LEU A 231 23.18 73.63 33.06
N MET A 232 23.33 72.92 34.17
CA MET A 232 23.63 73.57 35.44
C MET A 232 25.00 74.33 35.45
N ALA A 233 26.03 73.76 34.80
CA ALA A 233 27.30 74.42 34.63
C ALA A 233 27.18 75.70 33.80
N TYR A 234 26.45 75.62 32.69
CA TYR A 234 26.17 76.77 31.84
C TYR A 234 25.37 77.88 32.59
N GLU A 235 24.38 77.53 33.36
CA GLU A 235 23.60 78.45 34.18
C GLU A 235 24.47 79.16 35.23
N ARG A 236 25.43 78.47 35.87
CA ARG A 236 26.39 79.06 36.79
C ARG A 236 27.26 80.05 36.09
N GLU A 237 27.83 79.73 34.95
CA GLU A 237 28.68 80.60 34.16
C GLU A 237 27.94 81.86 33.71
N ARG A 238 26.72 81.68 33.20
CA ARG A 238 25.84 82.77 32.80
C ARG A 238 25.54 83.72 33.97
N ASN A 239 25.26 83.18 35.15
CA ASN A 239 25.01 84.03 36.36
C ASN A 239 26.25 84.73 36.85
N GLU A 240 27.46 84.13 36.73
CA GLU A 240 28.69 84.78 37.02
C GLU A 240 28.97 85.95 36.05
N LEU A 241 28.81 85.70 34.74
CA LEU A 241 28.97 86.73 33.73
C LEU A 241 28.02 87.92 33.97
N ARG A 242 26.78 87.61 34.34
CA ARG A 242 25.78 88.62 34.64
C ARG A 242 26.19 89.48 35.87
N ARG A 243 26.67 88.82 36.91
CA ARG A 243 27.20 89.54 38.12
C ARG A 243 28.39 90.43 37.78
N ARG A 244 29.34 89.95 36.97
CA ARG A 244 30.49 90.77 36.51
C ARG A 244 29.98 91.96 35.71
N TYR A 245 29.09 91.77 34.74
CA TYR A 245 28.51 92.85 33.96
C TYR A 245 27.82 93.92 34.84
N GLU A 246 26.99 93.47 35.80
CA GLU A 246 26.31 94.41 36.73
C GLU A 246 27.31 95.17 37.61
N SER A 247 28.38 94.50 38.02
CA SER A 247 29.50 95.17 38.80
C SER A 247 30.26 96.20 37.97
N ASP A 248 30.65 95.84 36.75
CA ASP A 248 31.33 96.67 35.80
C ASP A 248 30.51 97.91 35.41
N LYS A 249 29.16 97.71 35.21
CA LYS A 249 28.22 98.78 34.94
C LYS A 249 28.13 99.77 36.10
N LYS A 250 28.00 99.25 37.33
CA LYS A 250 28.00 100.08 38.54
C LYS A 250 29.34 100.88 38.72
N ALA A 251 30.46 100.19 38.42
CA ALA A 251 31.77 100.88 38.46
C ALA A 251 31.88 101.98 37.42
N SER A 252 31.40 101.76 36.22
CA SER A 252 31.33 102.79 35.14
C SER A 252 30.38 103.92 35.49
N GLU A 253 29.19 103.65 36.03
CA GLU A 253 28.25 104.68 36.49
C GLU A 253 28.83 105.52 37.62
N ASN A 254 29.51 104.86 38.58
CA ASN A 254 30.18 105.59 39.68
C ASN A 254 31.38 106.46 39.18
N ALA A 255 32.12 105.94 38.18
CA ALA A 255 33.20 106.70 37.58
C ALA A 255 32.69 107.92 36.77
N ALA A 256 31.53 107.79 36.06
CA ALA A 256 30.88 108.90 35.36
C ALA A 256 30.39 109.98 36.35
N ASN A 257 29.82 109.54 37.47
CA ASN A 257 29.33 110.49 38.50
C ASN A 257 30.51 111.21 39.25
N ALA A 258 31.64 110.55 39.38
CA ALA A 258 32.82 111.15 39.99
C ALA A 258 33.55 112.22 39.11
N ASN A 259 33.31 112.19 37.79
CA ASN A 259 33.84 113.12 36.86
C ASN A 259 32.93 114.34 36.65
N MET A 260 31.74 114.37 37.30
CA MET A 260 30.73 115.51 37.21
C MET A 260 30.74 116.43 38.47
N THR A 261 31.58 116.13 39.42
CA THR A 261 31.81 116.94 40.61
C THR A 261 33.19 117.63 40.52
#